data_3b5a68b018a4a1ec061f61afae7e8783
#
_entry.id   3b5a68b018a4a1ec061f61afae7e8783
#
_cell.length_a   1.000
_cell.length_b   1.000
_cell.length_c   1.000
_cell.angle_alpha   90.00
_cell.angle_beta   90.00
_cell.angle_gamma   90.00
#
_symmetry.space_group_name_H-M   'P 1'
#
loop_
_entity.id
_entity.type
_entity.pdbx_description
1 polymer ?
#
loop_
_entity_poly.entity_id
_entity_poly.type
_entity_poly.pdbx_seq_one_letter_code
_entity_poly.pdbx_strand_id
1 'polypeptide(L)'
;MAAYGNQDAGIAGSLFGTDYDIETKVVLSGVTFDFGEPVFVDAGVEDVAYSGDSNDASLKFLGVAVVSHRSYDGSEDQYVEYQDMNVVTRGQVMVPVASGLATIANAPAYVVDDRSSADYNTFTTSNSGTYDIGGYFRSNASDGIARVELRGLK
;
A
#
# COMPACT_ATOMS: atom_id res chain seq x y z
N MET A 1 -26.06 11.63 5.77
CA MET A 1 -25.11 12.55 5.15
C MET A 1 -24.35 11.83 4.04
N ALA A 2 -24.45 12.37 2.86
CA ALA A 2 -23.83 11.75 1.69
C ALA A 2 -22.29 11.60 1.85
N ALA A 3 -21.66 12.55 2.55
CA ALA A 3 -20.21 12.53 2.73
C ALA A 3 -19.71 11.30 3.49
N TYR A 4 -20.51 10.77 4.38
CA TYR A 4 -20.10 9.58 5.14
C TYR A 4 -20.30 8.30 4.35
N GLY A 5 -21.34 8.24 3.52
CA GLY A 5 -21.55 7.09 2.68
C GLY A 5 -20.44 6.88 1.65
N ASN A 6 -19.83 7.96 1.19
CA ASN A 6 -18.77 7.89 0.21
C ASN A 6 -17.42 7.47 0.81
N GLN A 7 -17.29 7.49 2.11
CA GLN A 7 -16.04 7.06 2.76
C GLN A 7 -15.81 5.56 2.62
N ASP A 8 -16.84 4.79 2.39
CA ASP A 8 -16.68 3.35 2.20
C ASP A 8 -15.97 3.00 0.90
N ALA A 9 -16.14 3.85 -0.12
CA ALA A 9 -15.40 3.69 -1.36
C ALA A 9 -13.92 4.06 -1.18
N GLY A 10 -13.66 4.93 -0.23
CA GLY A 10 -12.31 5.25 0.19
C GLY A 10 -11.46 5.96 -0.84
N ILE A 11 -10.35 6.48 -0.36
CA ILE A 11 -9.23 6.96 -1.18
C ILE A 11 -8.05 6.11 -0.81
N ALA A 12 -7.33 5.57 -1.80
CA ALA A 12 -6.14 4.77 -1.54
C ALA A 12 -5.16 5.54 -0.65
N GLY A 13 -4.60 4.87 0.34
CA GLY A 13 -3.70 5.48 1.31
C GLY A 13 -4.39 6.11 2.52
N SER A 14 -5.72 6.18 2.55
CA SER A 14 -6.45 6.70 3.70
C SER A 14 -6.43 5.71 4.85
N LEU A 15 -6.13 6.21 6.06
CA LEU A 15 -6.16 5.40 7.27
C LEU A 15 -7.58 5.19 7.75
N PHE A 16 -7.81 4.05 8.37
CA PHE A 16 -9.08 3.71 8.96
C PHE A 16 -8.89 3.41 10.45
N GLY A 17 -9.66 4.10 11.29
CA GLY A 17 -9.53 3.96 12.74
C GLY A 17 -8.42 4.84 13.30
N THR A 18 -8.07 4.60 14.56
CA THR A 18 -7.08 5.40 15.30
C THR A 18 -5.90 4.59 15.81
N ASP A 19 -5.90 3.28 15.61
CA ASP A 19 -4.85 2.40 16.11
C ASP A 19 -3.93 1.98 14.95
N TYR A 20 -2.88 2.78 14.73
CA TYR A 20 -1.93 2.53 13.65
C TYR A 20 -0.55 3.05 14.01
N ASP A 21 0.47 2.51 13.36
CA ASP A 21 1.85 2.99 13.45
C ASP A 21 2.32 3.52 12.10
N ILE A 22 3.02 4.64 12.12
CA ILE A 22 3.55 5.29 10.92
C ILE A 22 5.05 5.48 11.05
N GLU A 23 5.78 5.17 9.98
CA GLU A 23 7.19 5.47 9.83
C GLU A 23 7.39 6.41 8.64
N THR A 24 8.45 7.20 8.68
CA THR A 24 8.82 8.08 7.57
C THR A 24 10.03 7.49 6.85
N LYS A 25 9.94 7.41 5.53
CA LYS A 25 11.01 6.93 4.65
C LYS A 25 11.22 7.91 3.52
N VAL A 26 12.43 7.96 2.98
CA VAL A 26 12.74 8.79 1.83
C VAL A 26 12.55 7.96 0.56
N VAL A 27 11.83 8.50 -0.42
CA VAL A 27 11.57 7.80 -1.66
C VAL A 27 12.86 7.64 -2.46
N LEU A 28 13.13 6.41 -2.91
CA LEU A 28 14.32 6.07 -3.70
C LEU A 28 14.37 6.89 -4.99
N SER A 29 15.58 7.21 -5.43
CA SER A 29 15.83 7.85 -6.73
C SER A 29 15.16 7.08 -7.87
N GLY A 30 14.44 7.79 -8.73
CA GLY A 30 13.77 7.21 -9.88
C GLY A 30 12.46 6.50 -9.58
N VAL A 31 11.97 6.57 -8.33
CA VAL A 31 10.75 5.90 -7.90
C VAL A 31 9.68 6.92 -7.59
N THR A 32 8.44 6.58 -7.90
CA THR A 32 7.24 7.35 -7.54
C THR A 32 6.26 6.39 -6.89
N PHE A 33 5.65 6.82 -5.79
CA PHE A 33 4.60 6.06 -5.12
C PHE A 33 3.28 6.80 -5.22
N ASP A 34 2.26 6.13 -5.71
CA ASP A 34 0.90 6.60 -5.53
C ASP A 34 0.44 6.29 -4.11
N PHE A 35 -0.49 7.08 -3.59
CA PHE A 35 -1.05 6.80 -2.26
C PHE A 35 -1.70 5.42 -2.26
N GLY A 36 -1.47 4.66 -1.20
CA GLY A 36 -2.00 3.31 -1.05
C GLY A 36 -1.12 2.21 -1.63
N GLU A 37 -0.05 2.55 -2.33
CA GLU A 37 0.84 1.53 -2.89
C GLU A 37 1.69 0.87 -1.81
N PRO A 38 2.05 -0.40 -2.02
CA PRO A 38 2.92 -1.11 -1.08
C PRO A 38 4.34 -0.54 -1.10
N VAL A 39 4.95 -0.46 0.06
CA VAL A 39 6.30 0.07 0.25
C VAL A 39 7.19 -1.05 0.79
N PHE A 40 8.36 -1.19 0.18
CA PHE A 40 9.38 -2.16 0.58
C PHE A 40 10.62 -1.45 1.09
N VAL A 41 11.42 -2.17 1.86
CA VAL A 41 12.73 -1.71 2.34
C VAL A 41 13.77 -2.77 2.03
N ASP A 42 15.01 -2.32 1.85
CA ASP A 42 16.15 -3.21 1.68
C ASP A 42 16.82 -3.43 3.03
N ALA A 43 17.15 -4.67 3.34
CA ALA A 43 17.68 -5.04 4.66
C ALA A 43 18.97 -4.30 5.03
N GLY A 44 19.76 -3.86 4.08
CA GLY A 44 21.01 -3.15 4.33
C GLY A 44 20.91 -1.63 4.27
N VAL A 45 19.74 -1.08 3.97
CA VAL A 45 19.58 0.36 3.74
C VAL A 45 18.43 0.88 4.58
N GLU A 46 18.76 1.70 5.57
CA GLU A 46 17.75 2.32 6.44
C GLU A 46 17.13 3.53 5.74
N ASP A 47 15.89 3.84 6.13
CA ASP A 47 15.21 5.09 5.83
C ASP A 47 14.89 5.32 4.35
N VAL A 48 15.06 4.35 3.47
CA VAL A 48 14.76 4.47 2.05
C VAL A 48 13.59 3.57 1.67
N ALA A 49 12.63 4.12 0.93
CA ALA A 49 11.46 3.40 0.44
C ALA A 49 11.72 2.91 -0.98
N TYR A 50 11.48 1.62 -1.19
CA TYR A 50 11.64 0.93 -2.47
C TYR A 50 10.28 0.46 -2.96
N SER A 51 10.08 0.42 -4.27
CA SER A 51 8.96 -0.33 -4.84
C SER A 51 9.32 -1.82 -4.90
N GLY A 52 8.31 -2.68 -4.82
CA GLY A 52 8.53 -4.12 -4.81
C GLY A 52 9.14 -4.65 -6.10
N ASP A 53 9.85 -5.74 -5.98
CA ASP A 53 10.45 -6.44 -7.11
C ASP A 53 10.58 -7.92 -6.75
N SER A 54 9.82 -8.77 -7.45
CA SER A 54 9.84 -10.21 -7.20
C SER A 54 11.20 -10.85 -7.50
N ASN A 55 12.06 -10.16 -8.25
CA ASN A 55 13.40 -10.63 -8.58
C ASN A 55 14.44 -10.19 -7.56
N ASP A 56 14.09 -9.40 -6.57
CA ASP A 56 14.99 -8.90 -5.54
C ASP A 56 14.60 -9.45 -4.16
N ALA A 57 15.27 -10.52 -3.76
CA ALA A 57 14.95 -11.19 -2.50
C ALA A 57 15.35 -10.38 -1.26
N SER A 58 16.16 -9.31 -1.42
CA SER A 58 16.55 -8.45 -0.30
C SER A 58 15.44 -7.49 0.12
N LEU A 59 14.45 -7.27 -0.73
CA LEU A 59 13.35 -6.37 -0.42
C LEU A 59 12.32 -7.04 0.48
N LYS A 60 11.92 -6.32 1.52
CA LYS A 60 10.92 -6.77 2.48
C LYS A 60 9.79 -5.76 2.54
N PHE A 61 8.55 -6.26 2.60
CA PHE A 61 7.38 -5.40 2.75
C PHE A 61 7.45 -4.64 4.07
N LEU A 62 7.30 -3.33 4.01
CA LEU A 62 7.23 -2.49 5.19
C LEU A 62 5.81 -2.08 5.52
N GLY A 63 5.08 -1.57 4.56
CA GLY A 63 3.75 -1.03 4.79
C GLY A 63 3.18 -0.39 3.54
N VAL A 64 2.33 0.60 3.74
CA VAL A 64 1.55 1.25 2.68
C VAL A 64 1.77 2.75 2.73
N ALA A 65 1.93 3.36 1.56
CA ALA A 65 2.08 4.82 1.43
C ALA A 65 0.78 5.51 1.85
N VAL A 66 0.87 6.39 2.84
CA VAL A 66 -0.29 7.07 3.43
C VAL A 66 -0.57 8.35 2.65
N VAL A 67 -1.85 8.67 2.49
CA VAL A 67 -2.27 9.93 1.87
C VAL A 67 -1.60 11.11 2.55
N SER A 68 -1.15 12.08 1.77
CA SER A 68 -0.54 13.30 2.27
C SER A 68 -1.33 14.50 1.80
N HIS A 69 -1.51 15.47 2.69
CA HIS A 69 -2.11 16.75 2.34
C HIS A 69 -1.12 17.72 1.69
N ARG A 70 0.14 17.34 1.63
CA ARG A 70 1.18 18.16 1.02
C ARG A 70 1.37 17.71 -0.42
N SER A 71 0.65 18.34 -1.30
CA SER A 71 0.93 18.22 -2.72
C SER A 71 1.94 19.30 -3.08
N TYR A 72 3.14 18.89 -3.45
CA TYR A 72 4.11 19.80 -4.07
C TYR A 72 3.82 19.79 -5.56
N ASP A 73 3.92 20.86 -6.25
CA ASP A 73 3.86 20.95 -7.71
C ASP A 73 2.53 20.52 -8.37
N GLY A 74 1.47 20.33 -7.60
CA GLY A 74 0.17 19.96 -8.18
C GLY A 74 0.05 18.53 -8.68
N SER A 75 1.06 17.68 -8.51
CA SER A 75 0.89 16.26 -8.74
C SER A 75 0.31 15.64 -7.47
N GLU A 76 -0.99 15.56 -7.51
CA GLU A 76 -1.75 15.02 -6.40
C GLU A 76 -1.60 13.51 -6.34
N ASP A 77 -1.81 12.97 -5.15
CA ASP A 77 -1.96 11.54 -4.90
C ASP A 77 -0.67 10.73 -5.07
N GLN A 78 0.50 11.38 -5.06
CA GLN A 78 1.75 10.63 -5.14
C GLN A 78 2.91 11.29 -4.40
N TYR A 79 3.90 10.46 -4.08
CA TYR A 79 5.21 10.89 -3.59
C TYR A 79 6.24 10.67 -4.69
N VAL A 80 7.11 11.65 -4.90
CA VAL A 80 8.17 11.57 -5.90
C VAL A 80 9.52 11.31 -5.22
N GLU A 81 10.53 10.99 -6.04
CA GLU A 81 11.86 10.67 -5.54
C GLU A 81 12.38 11.74 -4.57
N TYR A 82 13.10 11.27 -3.55
CA TYR A 82 13.73 12.08 -2.50
C TYR A 82 12.75 12.77 -1.55
N GLN A 83 11.47 12.61 -1.71
CA GLN A 83 10.50 13.14 -0.73
C GLN A 83 10.44 12.26 0.51
N ASP A 84 10.18 12.88 1.65
CA ASP A 84 9.79 12.16 2.86
C ASP A 84 8.38 11.61 2.67
N MET A 85 8.23 10.31 2.87
CA MET A 85 6.96 9.62 2.69
C MET A 85 6.54 8.97 3.99
N ASN A 86 5.28 9.17 4.36
CA ASN A 86 4.69 8.48 5.50
C ASN A 86 4.19 7.10 5.08
N VAL A 87 4.58 6.10 5.85
CA VAL A 87 4.24 4.70 5.57
C VAL A 87 3.55 4.13 6.81
N VAL A 88 2.33 3.64 6.64
CA VAL A 88 1.66 2.92 7.72
C VAL A 88 2.19 1.49 7.76
N THR A 89 2.69 1.07 8.91
CA THR A 89 3.27 -0.26 9.09
C THR A 89 2.35 -1.21 9.84
N ARG A 90 1.45 -0.68 10.62
CA ARG A 90 0.44 -1.45 11.37
C ARG A 90 -0.85 -0.64 11.41
N GLY A 91 -1.97 -1.31 11.27
CA GLY A 91 -3.29 -0.68 11.28
C GLY A 91 -4.06 -0.95 10.01
N GLN A 92 -5.17 -0.26 9.83
CA GLN A 92 -6.03 -0.44 8.66
C GLN A 92 -5.89 0.73 7.70
N VAL A 93 -5.76 0.41 6.42
CA VAL A 93 -5.53 1.40 5.37
C VAL A 93 -6.24 0.96 4.09
N MET A 94 -6.70 1.93 3.33
CA MET A 94 -7.32 1.69 2.02
C MET A 94 -6.22 1.48 0.97
N VAL A 95 -6.35 0.43 0.17
CA VAL A 95 -5.33 0.06 -0.82
C VAL A 95 -5.96 -0.28 -2.16
N PRO A 96 -5.25 -0.06 -3.27
CA PRO A 96 -5.70 -0.53 -4.57
C PRO A 96 -5.60 -2.07 -4.62
N VAL A 97 -6.59 -2.69 -5.24
CA VAL A 97 -6.62 -4.15 -5.38
C VAL A 97 -6.53 -4.55 -6.84
N ALA A 98 -6.08 -5.79 -7.07
CA ALA A 98 -5.95 -6.35 -8.41
C ALA A 98 -7.31 -6.36 -9.12
N SER A 99 -7.26 -6.27 -10.45
CA SER A 99 -8.46 -6.26 -11.27
C SER A 99 -9.31 -7.51 -11.06
N GLY A 100 -10.62 -7.34 -11.08
CA GLY A 100 -11.57 -8.45 -10.98
C GLY A 100 -11.91 -8.89 -9.57
N LEU A 101 -11.27 -8.34 -8.53
CA LEU A 101 -11.59 -8.67 -7.15
C LEU A 101 -12.80 -7.88 -6.67
N ALA A 102 -13.71 -8.53 -5.99
CA ALA A 102 -14.91 -7.89 -5.44
C ALA A 102 -15.21 -8.37 -4.02
N THR A 103 -15.45 -9.66 -3.82
CA THR A 103 -15.82 -10.22 -2.53
C THR A 103 -14.59 -10.83 -1.87
N ILE A 104 -13.87 -10.01 -1.09
CA ILE A 104 -12.56 -10.37 -0.53
C ILE A 104 -12.46 -10.14 0.97
N ALA A 105 -13.51 -9.66 1.62
CA ALA A 105 -13.48 -9.41 3.07
C ALA A 105 -13.02 -10.66 3.84
N ASN A 106 -12.09 -10.45 4.76
CA ASN A 106 -11.48 -11.48 5.63
C ASN A 106 -10.56 -12.47 4.91
N ALA A 107 -10.27 -12.28 3.64
CA ALA A 107 -9.28 -13.08 2.94
C ALA A 107 -7.86 -12.61 3.26
N PRO A 108 -6.87 -13.51 3.26
CA PRO A 108 -5.47 -13.10 3.39
C PRO A 108 -5.08 -12.17 2.25
N ALA A 109 -4.22 -11.20 2.54
CA ALA A 109 -3.78 -10.21 1.57
C ALA A 109 -2.33 -10.46 1.14
N TYR A 110 -2.08 -10.30 -0.15
CA TYR A 110 -0.77 -10.43 -0.76
C TYR A 110 -0.51 -9.21 -1.63
N VAL A 111 0.74 -8.94 -1.94
CA VAL A 111 1.13 -7.85 -2.83
C VAL A 111 1.63 -8.41 -4.15
N VAL A 112 1.18 -7.82 -5.24
CA VAL A 112 1.71 -8.15 -6.57
C VAL A 112 3.01 -7.37 -6.75
N ASP A 113 4.13 -8.04 -6.56
CA ASP A 113 5.47 -7.44 -6.68
C ASP A 113 6.20 -7.82 -7.96
N ASP A 114 5.53 -8.52 -8.87
CA ASP A 114 6.04 -8.84 -10.19
C ASP A 114 5.86 -7.63 -11.11
N ARG A 115 6.95 -6.99 -11.46
CA ARG A 115 6.94 -5.77 -12.30
C ARG A 115 6.42 -6.00 -13.71
N SER A 116 6.34 -7.24 -14.17
CA SER A 116 5.78 -7.56 -15.47
C SER A 116 4.26 -7.75 -15.44
N SER A 117 3.67 -7.82 -14.27
CA SER A 117 2.23 -8.00 -14.11
C SER A 117 1.48 -6.70 -14.40
N ALA A 118 0.32 -6.82 -15.05
CA ALA A 118 -0.59 -5.69 -15.23
C ALA A 118 -1.16 -5.16 -13.90
N ASP A 119 -1.18 -6.00 -12.86
CA ASP A 119 -1.65 -5.64 -11.53
C ASP A 119 -0.51 -5.28 -10.57
N TYR A 120 0.68 -4.97 -11.08
CA TYR A 120 1.82 -4.60 -10.26
C TYR A 120 1.47 -3.46 -9.28
N ASN A 121 1.98 -3.54 -8.06
CA ASN A 121 1.74 -2.59 -6.97
C ASN A 121 0.29 -2.56 -6.46
N THR A 122 -0.44 -3.63 -6.65
CA THR A 122 -1.77 -3.79 -6.06
C THR A 122 -1.77 -4.91 -5.04
N PHE A 123 -2.85 -4.98 -4.26
CA PHE A 123 -3.07 -6.05 -3.29
C PHE A 123 -4.03 -7.08 -3.87
N THR A 124 -3.82 -8.34 -3.52
CA THR A 124 -4.59 -9.45 -4.09
C THR A 124 -4.83 -10.53 -3.04
N THR A 125 -5.76 -11.42 -3.32
CA THR A 125 -6.00 -12.61 -2.50
C THR A 125 -5.23 -13.83 -3.02
N SER A 126 -4.59 -13.73 -4.17
CA SER A 126 -3.83 -14.83 -4.77
C SER A 126 -2.43 -14.93 -4.16
N ASN A 127 -2.05 -16.14 -3.75
CA ASN A 127 -0.71 -16.39 -3.22
C ASN A 127 0.28 -16.87 -4.30
N SER A 128 -0.11 -16.87 -5.56
CA SER A 128 0.73 -17.35 -6.67
C SER A 128 1.51 -16.19 -7.28
N GLY A 129 2.84 -16.23 -7.16
CA GLY A 129 3.70 -15.19 -7.71
C GLY A 129 3.55 -13.84 -7.01
N THR A 130 3.22 -13.85 -5.72
CA THR A 130 2.96 -12.64 -4.95
C THR A 130 3.73 -12.68 -3.64
N TYR A 131 3.75 -11.56 -2.94
CA TYR A 131 4.44 -11.40 -1.65
C TYR A 131 3.43 -11.48 -0.52
N ASP A 132 3.65 -12.38 0.44
CA ASP A 132 2.79 -12.55 1.62
C ASP A 132 3.12 -11.47 2.65
N ILE A 133 2.17 -10.59 2.92
CA ILE A 133 2.37 -9.50 3.88
C ILE A 133 1.88 -9.83 5.28
N GLY A 134 1.27 -11.00 5.48
CA GLY A 134 0.75 -11.41 6.78
C GLY A 134 -0.49 -10.65 7.23
N GLY A 135 -1.13 -9.91 6.35
CA GLY A 135 -2.34 -9.14 6.65
C GLY A 135 -3.58 -9.75 6.04
N TYR A 136 -4.72 -9.08 6.29
CA TYR A 136 -6.03 -9.55 5.82
C TYR A 136 -6.81 -8.37 5.28
N PHE A 137 -7.63 -8.62 4.24
CA PHE A 137 -8.64 -7.66 3.83
C PHE A 137 -9.74 -7.58 4.89
N ARG A 138 -10.19 -6.36 5.18
CA ARG A 138 -11.26 -6.10 6.14
C ARG A 138 -12.52 -5.55 5.49
N SER A 139 -12.51 -5.36 4.19
CA SER A 139 -13.70 -4.99 3.43
C SER A 139 -13.66 -5.66 2.07
N ASN A 140 -14.81 -5.69 1.40
CA ASN A 140 -14.87 -6.04 -0.01
C ASN A 140 -14.30 -4.88 -0.84
N ALA A 141 -13.94 -5.17 -2.08
CA ALA A 141 -13.45 -4.15 -2.99
C ALA A 141 -14.61 -3.32 -3.53
N SER A 142 -14.41 -2.01 -3.62
CA SER A 142 -15.33 -1.07 -4.24
C SER A 142 -14.50 -0.09 -5.06
N ASP A 143 -14.78 0.01 -6.35
CA ASP A 143 -14.03 0.85 -7.28
C ASP A 143 -12.52 0.55 -7.29
N GLY A 144 -12.16 -0.71 -7.15
CA GLY A 144 -10.77 -1.15 -7.15
C GLY A 144 -10.01 -0.85 -5.87
N ILE A 145 -10.71 -0.52 -4.78
CA ILE A 145 -10.10 -0.18 -3.50
C ILE A 145 -10.73 -1.02 -2.40
N ALA A 146 -9.92 -1.49 -1.47
CA ALA A 146 -10.40 -2.23 -0.30
C ALA A 146 -9.59 -1.82 0.93
N ARG A 147 -10.14 -2.11 2.10
CA ARG A 147 -9.45 -1.89 3.37
C ARG A 147 -8.66 -3.14 3.73
N VAL A 148 -7.38 -2.96 4.04
CA VAL A 148 -6.50 -4.04 4.48
C VAL A 148 -6.01 -3.75 5.90
N GLU A 149 -5.85 -4.81 6.69
CA GLU A 149 -5.26 -4.70 8.03
C GLU A 149 -3.83 -5.19 7.97
N LEU A 150 -2.90 -4.32 8.34
CA LEU A 150 -1.49 -4.63 8.46
C LEU A 150 -1.17 -4.94 9.92
N ARG A 151 -0.37 -5.96 10.15
CA ARG A 151 -0.06 -6.45 11.49
C ARG A 151 1.32 -6.06 11.99
N GLY A 152 2.02 -5.25 11.21
CA GLY A 152 3.37 -4.84 11.52
C GLY A 152 4.41 -5.85 11.05
N LEU A 153 5.67 -5.52 11.29
CA LEU A 153 6.77 -6.40 10.94
C LEU A 153 6.79 -7.64 11.83
N LYS A 154 7.08 -8.74 11.23
CA LYS A 154 7.30 -9.98 11.94
C LYS A 154 8.78 -10.17 12.24
#